data_d18d232162df10d8d3a96059f9af2c1a
#
_entry.id   d18d232162df10d8d3a96059f9af2c1a
#
_cell.length_a   1.000
_cell.length_b   1.000
_cell.length_c   1.000
_cell.angle_alpha   90.00
_cell.angle_beta   90.00
_cell.angle_gamma   90.00
#
_symmetry.space_group_name_H-M   'P 1'
#
loop_
_entity.id
_entity.type
_entity.pdbx_description
1 polymer ?
#
loop_
_entity_poly.entity_id
_entity_poly.type
_entity_poly.pdbx_seq_one_letter_code
_entity_poly.pdbx_strand_id
1 'polypeptide(L)'
;MGYTGHVNLQDMLRDLLAAFYQAYLEDATEPRRRRMAALLQQADRHGLLGPCAVEGLATLFSSLTREFAVDPQRFAAFYHFFFFVARDRGHRNLADATAVEGWRFLLGGGRFALLEPWCAFVRERREGGKGVSEDTWCQVLDFAHSCNDVARRGGGCLDAYDPHGAWPVLVDEFVDHVRRRGGGRRCRGCR
;
A
#
# COMPACT_ATOMS: atom_id res chain seq x y z
N MET A 1 -39.49 -10.65 17.64
CA MET A 1 -38.23 -11.39 17.48
C MET A 1 -37.36 -10.56 16.55
N GLY A 2 -36.46 -9.76 17.12
CA GLY A 2 -35.59 -8.86 16.34
C GLY A 2 -34.35 -9.64 15.88
N TYR A 3 -34.20 -9.81 14.60
CA TYR A 3 -32.92 -10.18 13.98
C TYR A 3 -32.00 -8.94 14.06
N THR A 4 -31.23 -8.82 15.13
CA THR A 4 -30.03 -7.98 15.13
C THR A 4 -28.98 -8.76 14.35
N GLY A 5 -29.00 -8.60 13.03
CA GLY A 5 -27.93 -9.09 12.19
C GLY A 5 -26.63 -8.46 12.63
N HIS A 6 -25.73 -9.20 13.25
CA HIS A 6 -24.35 -8.80 13.41
C HIS A 6 -23.80 -8.60 12.01
N VAL A 7 -23.72 -7.35 11.56
CA VAL A 7 -23.03 -7.02 10.32
C VAL A 7 -21.57 -7.40 10.53
N ASN A 8 -21.13 -8.41 9.79
CA ASN A 8 -19.77 -8.91 9.90
C ASN A 8 -18.80 -7.83 9.39
N LEU A 9 -17.72 -7.56 10.12
CA LEU A 9 -16.66 -6.63 9.71
C LEU A 9 -16.16 -6.90 8.27
N GLN A 10 -16.06 -8.18 7.89
CA GLN A 10 -15.61 -8.56 6.54
C GLN A 10 -16.61 -8.15 5.45
N ASP A 11 -17.91 -8.30 5.72
CA ASP A 11 -18.94 -7.89 4.76
C ASP A 11 -18.94 -6.36 4.60
N MET A 12 -18.81 -5.61 5.70
CA MET A 12 -18.69 -4.15 5.66
C MET A 12 -17.46 -3.67 4.91
N LEU A 13 -16.30 -4.29 5.12
CA LEU A 13 -15.07 -3.97 4.40
C LEU A 13 -15.18 -4.31 2.90
N ARG A 14 -15.87 -5.39 2.56
CA ARG A 14 -16.12 -5.80 1.18
C ARG A 14 -17.04 -4.82 0.45
N ASP A 15 -18.12 -4.40 1.09
CA ASP A 15 -19.06 -3.41 0.54
C ASP A 15 -18.38 -2.06 0.35
N LEU A 16 -17.58 -1.65 1.34
CA LEU A 16 -16.80 -0.42 1.28
C LEU A 16 -15.74 -0.48 0.16
N LEU A 17 -15.06 -1.62 -0.01
CA LEU A 17 -14.11 -1.85 -1.12
C LEU A 17 -14.81 -1.77 -2.48
N ALA A 18 -15.98 -2.38 -2.61
CA ALA A 18 -16.74 -2.34 -3.86
C ALA A 18 -17.11 -0.90 -4.26
N ALA A 19 -17.61 -0.12 -3.28
CA ALA A 19 -17.93 1.30 -3.49
C ALA A 19 -16.67 2.14 -3.79
N PHE A 20 -15.56 1.85 -3.10
CA PHE A 20 -14.27 2.49 -3.35
C PHE A 20 -13.76 2.19 -4.77
N TYR A 21 -13.85 0.94 -5.21
CA TYR A 21 -13.40 0.53 -6.55
C TYR A 21 -14.17 1.27 -7.64
N GLN A 22 -15.47 1.43 -7.50
CA GLN A 22 -16.26 2.21 -8.45
C GLN A 22 -15.79 3.68 -8.51
N ALA A 23 -15.57 4.30 -7.35
CA ALA A 23 -15.05 5.66 -7.28
C ALA A 23 -13.59 5.77 -7.79
N TYR A 24 -12.80 4.72 -7.65
CA TYR A 24 -11.41 4.68 -8.12
C TYR A 24 -11.29 4.67 -9.64
N LEU A 25 -12.23 4.01 -10.33
CA LEU A 25 -12.27 3.94 -11.80
C LEU A 25 -12.75 5.24 -12.46
N GLU A 26 -13.37 6.14 -11.71
CA GLU A 26 -13.79 7.43 -12.23
C GLU A 26 -12.60 8.38 -12.40
N ASP A 27 -12.69 9.31 -13.35
CA ASP A 27 -11.70 10.37 -13.50
C ASP A 27 -11.55 11.18 -12.20
N ALA A 28 -10.36 11.74 -11.96
CA ALA A 28 -10.02 12.49 -10.76
C ALA A 28 -10.76 13.85 -10.68
N THR A 29 -12.08 13.81 -10.72
CA THR A 29 -13.00 14.94 -10.73
C THR A 29 -13.51 15.28 -9.32
N GLU A 30 -14.14 16.44 -9.17
CA GLU A 30 -14.78 16.84 -7.91
C GLU A 30 -15.86 15.85 -7.41
N PRO A 31 -16.71 15.23 -8.27
CA PRO A 31 -17.62 14.18 -7.85
C PRO A 31 -16.92 12.98 -7.22
N ARG A 32 -15.78 12.53 -7.78
CA ARG A 32 -14.98 11.44 -7.20
C ARG A 32 -14.49 11.80 -5.79
N ARG A 33 -13.94 13.00 -5.61
CA ARG A 33 -13.46 13.45 -4.29
C ARG A 33 -14.57 13.44 -3.23
N ARG A 34 -15.77 13.90 -3.59
CA ARG A 34 -16.95 13.88 -2.69
C ARG A 34 -17.37 12.46 -2.34
N ARG A 35 -17.39 11.54 -3.30
CA ARG A 35 -17.69 10.12 -3.02
C ARG A 35 -16.67 9.50 -2.10
N MET A 36 -15.39 9.72 -2.35
CA MET A 36 -14.33 9.23 -1.47
C MET A 36 -14.47 9.78 -0.05
N ALA A 37 -14.73 11.07 0.11
CA ALA A 37 -14.96 11.67 1.41
C ALA A 37 -16.19 11.06 2.12
N ALA A 38 -17.29 10.81 1.40
CA ALA A 38 -18.48 10.17 1.95
C ALA A 38 -18.22 8.73 2.39
N LEU A 39 -17.44 7.95 1.60
CA LEU A 39 -17.05 6.58 1.92
C LEU A 39 -16.18 6.53 3.19
N LEU A 40 -15.21 7.44 3.31
CA LEU A 40 -14.38 7.56 4.51
C LEU A 40 -15.23 7.94 5.74
N GLN A 41 -16.17 8.85 5.59
CA GLN A 41 -17.09 9.21 6.67
C GLN A 41 -17.98 8.04 7.07
N GLN A 42 -18.41 7.22 6.12
CA GLN A 42 -19.15 6.00 6.41
C GLN A 42 -18.29 4.99 7.17
N ALA A 43 -17.06 4.72 6.68
CA ALA A 43 -16.11 3.84 7.36
C ALA A 43 -15.84 4.30 8.79
N ASP A 44 -15.67 5.59 8.99
CA ASP A 44 -15.45 6.20 10.31
C ASP A 44 -16.62 5.99 11.27
N ARG A 45 -17.84 6.18 10.81
CA ARG A 45 -19.05 5.94 11.63
C ARG A 45 -19.18 4.49 12.09
N HIS A 46 -18.65 3.55 11.32
CA HIS A 46 -18.67 2.12 11.64
C HIS A 46 -17.39 1.64 12.36
N GLY A 47 -16.48 2.55 12.70
CA GLY A 47 -15.23 2.18 13.38
C GLY A 47 -14.28 1.35 12.52
N LEU A 48 -14.37 1.48 11.19
CA LEU A 48 -13.55 0.71 10.22
C LEU A 48 -12.23 1.39 9.87
N LEU A 49 -11.91 2.52 10.49
CA LEU A 49 -10.67 3.24 10.20
C LEU A 49 -9.61 2.99 11.28
N GLY A 50 -8.36 3.01 10.83
CA GLY A 50 -7.19 2.94 11.69
C GLY A 50 -6.52 1.57 11.73
N PRO A 51 -5.48 1.42 12.57
CA PRO A 51 -4.70 0.19 12.67
C PRO A 51 -5.51 -1.06 13.00
N CYS A 52 -6.64 -0.92 13.72
CA CYS A 52 -7.53 -2.03 14.04
C CYS A 52 -8.18 -2.68 12.80
N ALA A 53 -8.24 -1.98 11.67
CA ALA A 53 -8.75 -2.53 10.42
C ALA A 53 -7.75 -3.41 9.67
N VAL A 54 -6.46 -3.37 10.01
CA VAL A 54 -5.37 -4.04 9.24
C VAL A 54 -5.57 -5.54 9.17
N GLU A 55 -5.96 -6.19 10.27
CA GLU A 55 -6.23 -7.63 10.28
C GLU A 55 -7.42 -8.00 9.39
N GLY A 56 -8.49 -7.21 9.45
CA GLY A 56 -9.64 -7.36 8.56
C GLY A 56 -9.29 -7.18 7.09
N LEU A 57 -8.45 -6.18 6.78
CA LEU A 57 -7.94 -5.94 5.43
C LEU A 57 -7.03 -7.07 4.94
N ALA A 58 -6.18 -7.63 5.79
CA ALA A 58 -5.33 -8.77 5.44
C ALA A 58 -6.17 -10.03 5.13
N THR A 59 -7.23 -10.26 5.91
CA THR A 59 -8.18 -11.35 5.67
C THR A 59 -8.92 -11.15 4.35
N LEU A 60 -9.43 -9.94 4.10
CA LEU A 60 -10.10 -9.60 2.85
C LEU A 60 -9.15 -9.76 1.65
N PHE A 61 -7.90 -9.25 1.75
CA PHE A 61 -6.88 -9.42 0.73
C PHE A 61 -6.65 -10.89 0.37
N SER A 62 -6.51 -11.73 1.39
CA SER A 62 -6.29 -13.18 1.20
C SER A 62 -7.44 -13.83 0.44
N SER A 63 -8.68 -13.41 0.69
CA SER A 63 -9.87 -13.92 -0.02
C SER A 63 -9.93 -13.49 -1.49
N LEU A 64 -9.29 -12.37 -1.86
CA LEU A 64 -9.31 -11.77 -3.21
C LEU A 64 -8.04 -12.05 -4.02
N THR A 65 -7.10 -12.83 -3.50
CA THR A 65 -5.78 -13.05 -4.13
C THR A 65 -5.89 -13.57 -5.56
N ARG A 66 -6.90 -14.42 -5.86
CA ARG A 66 -7.13 -14.95 -7.21
C ARG A 66 -7.60 -13.84 -8.17
N GLU A 67 -8.46 -12.94 -7.71
CA GLU A 67 -8.93 -11.79 -8.51
C GLU A 67 -7.77 -10.84 -8.82
N PHE A 68 -6.91 -10.58 -7.84
CA PHE A 68 -5.74 -9.71 -8.01
C PHE A 68 -4.67 -10.29 -8.95
N ALA A 69 -4.65 -11.61 -9.13
CA ALA A 69 -3.74 -12.25 -10.07
C ALA A 69 -4.15 -12.04 -11.54
N VAL A 70 -5.43 -11.84 -11.79
CA VAL A 70 -5.99 -11.67 -13.15
C VAL A 70 -6.35 -10.22 -13.47
N ASP A 71 -6.55 -9.39 -12.45
CA ASP A 71 -6.93 -7.97 -12.60
C ASP A 71 -6.00 -7.05 -11.81
N PRO A 72 -4.92 -6.53 -12.44
CA PRO A 72 -4.01 -5.60 -11.79
C PRO A 72 -4.66 -4.29 -11.34
N GLN A 73 -5.74 -3.85 -12.00
CA GLN A 73 -6.45 -2.63 -11.61
C GLN A 73 -7.19 -2.82 -10.28
N ARG A 74 -7.77 -4.01 -10.05
CA ARG A 74 -8.36 -4.35 -8.76
C ARG A 74 -7.32 -4.41 -7.65
N PHE A 75 -6.15 -4.96 -7.94
CA PHE A 75 -5.06 -4.94 -6.97
C PHE A 75 -4.62 -3.51 -6.64
N ALA A 76 -4.40 -2.66 -7.64
CA ALA A 76 -4.04 -1.26 -7.43
C ALA A 76 -5.11 -0.52 -6.61
N ALA A 77 -6.40 -0.71 -6.93
CA ALA A 77 -7.48 -0.12 -6.16
C ALA A 77 -7.50 -0.60 -4.71
N PHE A 78 -7.27 -1.91 -4.45
CA PHE A 78 -7.15 -2.44 -3.09
C PHE A 78 -5.95 -1.86 -2.34
N TYR A 79 -4.82 -1.69 -3.03
CA TYR A 79 -3.62 -1.08 -2.46
C TYR A 79 -3.89 0.36 -2.00
N HIS A 80 -4.59 1.15 -2.81
CA HIS A 80 -5.05 2.50 -2.43
C HIS A 80 -6.10 2.45 -1.30
N PHE A 81 -7.04 1.53 -1.37
CA PHE A 81 -8.07 1.34 -0.34
C PHE A 81 -7.47 1.09 1.03
N PHE A 82 -6.42 0.25 1.10
CA PHE A 82 -5.69 0.00 2.34
C PHE A 82 -5.21 1.30 2.99
N PHE A 83 -4.59 2.20 2.23
CA PHE A 83 -4.10 3.47 2.75
C PHE A 83 -5.21 4.29 3.44
N PHE A 84 -6.36 4.38 2.82
CA PHE A 84 -7.47 5.16 3.35
C PHE A 84 -8.07 4.55 4.60
N VAL A 85 -8.18 3.23 4.66
CA VAL A 85 -8.84 2.52 5.77
C VAL A 85 -7.91 2.32 6.96
N ALA A 86 -6.64 1.98 6.73
CA ALA A 86 -5.68 1.70 7.79
C ALA A 86 -5.10 2.95 8.47
N ARG A 87 -5.37 4.13 7.92
CA ARG A 87 -4.89 5.40 8.46
C ARG A 87 -5.63 5.80 9.73
N ASP A 88 -4.90 6.32 10.70
CA ASP A 88 -5.48 6.84 11.94
C ASP A 88 -6.46 7.98 11.67
N ARG A 89 -7.49 8.03 12.50
CA ARG A 89 -8.54 9.05 12.47
C ARG A 89 -7.95 10.45 12.55
N GLY A 90 -8.33 11.33 11.61
CA GLY A 90 -7.85 12.71 11.58
C GLY A 90 -6.43 12.92 11.08
N HIS A 91 -5.68 11.85 10.82
CA HIS A 91 -4.33 11.94 10.27
C HIS A 91 -4.35 11.91 8.73
N ARG A 92 -3.45 12.65 8.10
CA ARG A 92 -3.28 12.65 6.64
C ARG A 92 -2.37 11.53 6.17
N ASN A 93 -1.41 11.12 7.00
CA ASN A 93 -0.39 10.15 6.71
C ASN A 93 -0.68 8.83 7.42
N LEU A 94 -0.26 7.72 6.81
CA LEU A 94 -0.28 6.41 7.41
C LEU A 94 0.93 6.27 8.34
N ALA A 95 0.74 5.74 9.54
CA ALA A 95 1.84 5.49 10.47
C ALA A 95 2.87 4.53 9.86
N ASP A 96 4.17 4.76 10.07
CA ASP A 96 5.25 3.95 9.48
C ASP A 96 5.10 2.46 9.84
N ALA A 97 4.72 2.14 11.08
CA ALA A 97 4.48 0.76 11.50
C ALA A 97 3.34 0.09 10.69
N THR A 98 2.21 0.79 10.56
CA THR A 98 1.05 0.32 9.80
C THR A 98 1.36 0.20 8.30
N ALA A 99 2.15 1.12 7.76
CA ALA A 99 2.62 1.07 6.38
C ALA A 99 3.48 -0.18 6.12
N VAL A 100 4.42 -0.47 7.01
CA VAL A 100 5.27 -1.66 6.91
C VAL A 100 4.46 -2.95 6.97
N GLU A 101 3.47 -3.04 7.85
CA GLU A 101 2.56 -4.19 7.90
C GLU A 101 1.78 -4.34 6.59
N GLY A 102 1.21 -3.24 6.07
CA GLY A 102 0.51 -3.22 4.81
C GLY A 102 1.39 -3.69 3.65
N TRP A 103 2.58 -3.13 3.49
CA TRP A 103 3.48 -3.54 2.42
C TRP A 103 3.86 -5.01 2.48
N ARG A 104 4.05 -5.57 3.67
CA ARG A 104 4.40 -6.99 3.82
C ARG A 104 3.37 -7.94 3.25
N PHE A 105 2.09 -7.73 3.50
CA PHE A 105 1.09 -8.60 2.92
C PHE A 105 0.67 -8.21 1.50
N LEU A 106 0.62 -6.90 1.17
CA LEU A 106 0.24 -6.44 -0.16
C LEU A 106 1.33 -6.73 -1.21
N LEU A 107 2.58 -6.42 -0.88
CA LEU A 107 3.72 -6.55 -1.79
C LEU A 107 4.55 -7.82 -1.57
N GLY A 108 4.12 -8.68 -0.67
CA GLY A 108 4.69 -10.02 -0.48
C GLY A 108 4.51 -10.93 -1.70
N GLY A 109 5.05 -12.16 -1.61
CA GLY A 109 4.89 -13.14 -2.68
C GLY A 109 5.58 -12.74 -3.99
N GLY A 110 6.64 -11.95 -3.94
CA GLY A 110 7.41 -11.53 -5.11
C GLY A 110 6.88 -10.29 -5.85
N ARG A 111 5.89 -9.59 -5.27
CA ARG A 111 5.39 -8.32 -5.85
C ARG A 111 6.35 -7.14 -5.65
N PHE A 112 7.32 -7.26 -4.75
CA PHE A 112 8.39 -6.28 -4.59
C PHE A 112 9.70 -6.99 -4.24
N ALA A 113 10.66 -7.00 -5.14
CA ALA A 113 11.95 -7.69 -4.98
C ALA A 113 12.79 -7.14 -3.80
N LEU A 114 12.61 -5.88 -3.44
CA LEU A 114 13.31 -5.21 -2.34
C LEU A 114 12.44 -5.03 -1.08
N LEU A 115 11.36 -5.80 -0.91
CA LEU A 115 10.39 -5.62 0.17
C LEU A 115 11.02 -5.65 1.56
N GLU A 116 11.82 -6.66 1.88
CA GLU A 116 12.41 -6.78 3.22
C GLU A 116 13.46 -5.68 3.51
N PRO A 117 14.40 -5.35 2.59
CA PRO A 117 15.24 -4.17 2.74
C PRO A 117 14.46 -2.87 2.91
N TRP A 118 13.38 -2.69 2.15
CA TRP A 118 12.48 -1.53 2.26
C TRP A 118 11.84 -1.43 3.64
N CYS A 119 11.22 -2.51 4.10
CA CYS A 119 10.56 -2.58 5.40
C CYS A 119 11.55 -2.36 6.57
N ALA A 120 12.77 -2.90 6.46
CA ALA A 120 13.83 -2.70 7.44
C ALA A 120 14.24 -1.22 7.49
N PHE A 121 14.47 -0.61 6.32
CA PHE A 121 14.84 0.81 6.20
C PHE A 121 13.78 1.73 6.81
N VAL A 122 12.50 1.51 6.51
CA VAL A 122 11.41 2.35 7.06
C VAL A 122 11.32 2.21 8.58
N ARG A 123 11.56 1.02 9.15
CA ARG A 123 11.58 0.79 10.59
C ARG A 123 12.79 1.42 11.29
N GLU A 124 13.95 1.45 10.63
CA GLU A 124 15.18 2.05 11.15
C GLU A 124 15.10 3.59 11.20
N ARG A 125 14.12 4.19 10.50
CA ARG A 125 13.88 5.63 10.59
C ARG A 125 13.52 5.97 12.04
N ARG A 126 14.19 6.98 12.59
CA ARG A 126 13.99 7.40 13.98
C ARG A 126 12.52 7.70 14.26
N GLU A 127 12.05 7.29 15.43
CA GLU A 127 10.75 7.67 15.99
C GLU A 127 10.54 9.18 15.83
N GLY A 128 9.45 9.58 15.16
CA GLY A 128 9.16 10.97 14.80
C GLY A 128 9.07 11.22 13.30
N GLY A 129 9.13 10.18 12.47
CA GLY A 129 8.79 10.26 11.05
C GLY A 129 7.38 10.83 10.88
N LYS A 130 7.19 11.66 9.83
CA LYS A 130 5.87 12.26 9.52
C LYS A 130 4.85 11.23 9.03
N GLY A 131 5.17 9.92 9.09
CA GLY A 131 4.39 8.86 8.47
C GLY A 131 4.50 8.89 6.94
N VAL A 132 3.82 7.95 6.30
CA VAL A 132 3.79 7.78 4.84
C VAL A 132 2.62 8.55 4.26
N SER A 133 2.87 9.50 3.35
CA SER A 133 1.83 10.22 2.63
C SER A 133 1.15 9.33 1.59
N GLU A 134 -0.05 9.72 1.14
CA GLU A 134 -0.74 9.02 0.04
C GLU A 134 0.12 8.96 -1.22
N ASP A 135 0.73 10.08 -1.60
CA ASP A 135 1.64 10.16 -2.75
C ASP A 135 2.81 9.18 -2.61
N THR A 136 3.49 9.18 -1.46
CA THR A 136 4.57 8.23 -1.20
C THR A 136 4.07 6.78 -1.25
N TRP A 137 2.91 6.50 -0.66
CA TRP A 137 2.30 5.17 -0.69
C TRP A 137 2.08 4.67 -2.13
N CYS A 138 1.49 5.51 -2.98
CA CYS A 138 1.24 5.20 -4.38
C CYS A 138 2.54 4.97 -5.15
N GLN A 139 3.52 5.87 -5.01
CA GLN A 139 4.79 5.79 -5.74
C GLN A 139 5.66 4.60 -5.31
N VAL A 140 5.49 4.08 -4.07
CA VAL A 140 6.15 2.82 -3.67
C VAL A 140 5.64 1.63 -4.49
N LEU A 141 4.36 1.61 -4.88
CA LEU A 141 3.84 0.58 -5.78
C LEU A 141 4.49 0.67 -7.17
N ASP A 142 4.60 1.88 -7.72
CA ASP A 142 5.25 2.11 -9.02
C ASP A 142 6.73 1.72 -8.98
N PHE A 143 7.42 2.09 -7.90
CA PHE A 143 8.81 1.70 -7.67
C PHE A 143 8.97 0.18 -7.57
N ALA A 144 8.08 -0.52 -6.87
CA ALA A 144 8.08 -1.97 -6.76
C ALA A 144 7.88 -2.65 -8.12
N HIS A 145 6.97 -2.14 -8.96
CA HIS A 145 6.77 -2.62 -10.33
C HIS A 145 8.02 -2.44 -11.17
N SER A 146 8.62 -1.25 -11.15
CA SER A 146 9.84 -0.94 -11.91
C SER A 146 11.01 -1.83 -11.49
N CYS A 147 11.22 -2.03 -10.19
CA CYS A 147 12.24 -2.94 -9.66
C CYS A 147 12.03 -4.38 -10.15
N ASN A 148 10.81 -4.88 -10.12
CA ASN A 148 10.49 -6.24 -10.54
C ASN A 148 10.67 -6.43 -12.05
N ASP A 149 10.30 -5.44 -12.85
CA ASP A 149 10.43 -5.53 -14.31
C ASP A 149 11.89 -5.59 -14.75
N VAL A 150 12.76 -4.82 -14.10
CA VAL A 150 14.20 -4.89 -14.36
C VAL A 150 14.78 -6.21 -13.87
N ALA A 151 14.39 -6.68 -12.67
CA ALA A 151 14.85 -7.96 -12.13
C ALA A 151 14.47 -9.14 -13.04
N ARG A 152 13.26 -9.15 -13.61
CA ARG A 152 12.81 -10.18 -14.57
C ARG A 152 13.63 -10.19 -15.87
N ARG A 153 14.19 -9.05 -16.26
CA ARG A 153 15.08 -8.91 -17.43
C ARG A 153 16.53 -9.21 -17.11
N GLY A 154 16.85 -9.66 -15.87
CA GLY A 154 18.21 -9.98 -15.42
C GLY A 154 19.05 -8.79 -14.99
N GLY A 155 18.45 -7.60 -14.86
CA GLY A 155 19.10 -6.40 -14.33
C GLY A 155 19.09 -6.35 -12.80
N GLY A 156 19.80 -5.38 -12.23
CA GLY A 156 19.74 -5.07 -10.80
C GLY A 156 18.45 -4.34 -10.46
N CYS A 157 17.81 -4.66 -9.33
CA CYS A 157 16.53 -4.06 -8.95
C CYS A 157 16.54 -2.51 -8.91
N LEU A 158 17.71 -1.90 -8.65
CA LEU A 158 17.87 -0.44 -8.62
C LEU A 158 18.28 0.17 -9.96
N ASP A 159 18.45 -0.62 -11.01
CA ASP A 159 18.80 -0.10 -12.34
C ASP A 159 17.62 0.65 -12.99
N ALA A 160 16.39 0.43 -12.48
CA ALA A 160 15.20 1.19 -12.87
C ALA A 160 15.10 2.57 -12.22
N TYR A 161 15.90 2.85 -11.20
CA TYR A 161 15.81 4.11 -10.48
C TYR A 161 16.49 5.24 -11.27
N ASP A 162 15.69 6.24 -11.64
CA ASP A 162 16.17 7.49 -12.21
C ASP A 162 16.39 8.53 -11.10
N PRO A 163 17.64 8.97 -10.84
CA PRO A 163 17.92 9.97 -9.81
C PRO A 163 17.37 11.37 -10.16
N HIS A 164 16.95 11.61 -11.40
CA HIS A 164 16.31 12.84 -11.84
C HIS A 164 14.79 12.70 -11.93
N GLY A 165 14.26 11.52 -11.61
CA GLY A 165 12.82 11.25 -11.54
C GLY A 165 12.17 11.98 -10.35
N ALA A 166 10.86 12.20 -10.43
CA ALA A 166 10.08 12.83 -9.37
C ALA A 166 9.72 11.82 -8.26
N TRP A 167 10.69 11.11 -7.73
CA TRP A 167 10.46 10.16 -6.64
C TRP A 167 10.23 10.87 -5.30
N PRO A 168 9.45 10.28 -4.38
CA PRO A 168 9.38 10.76 -3.01
C PRO A 168 10.75 10.67 -2.32
N VAL A 169 11.03 11.63 -1.45
CA VAL A 169 12.27 11.66 -0.65
C VAL A 169 12.55 10.31 0.05
N LEU A 170 11.50 9.62 0.47
CA LEU A 170 11.62 8.30 1.11
C LEU A 170 12.23 7.24 0.18
N VAL A 171 11.89 7.29 -1.12
CA VAL A 171 12.46 6.38 -2.12
C VAL A 171 13.91 6.74 -2.40
N ASP A 172 14.23 8.03 -2.53
CA ASP A 172 15.60 8.51 -2.76
C ASP A 172 16.52 8.11 -1.60
N GLU A 173 16.08 8.35 -0.35
CA GLU A 173 16.81 7.97 0.85
C GLU A 173 17.02 6.45 0.94
N PHE A 174 16.03 5.65 0.54
CA PHE A 174 16.15 4.20 0.50
C PHE A 174 17.17 3.74 -0.53
N VAL A 175 17.14 4.28 -1.74
CA VAL A 175 18.11 3.92 -2.79
C VAL A 175 19.52 4.25 -2.34
N ASP A 176 19.73 5.43 -1.75
CA ASP A 176 21.01 5.83 -1.17
C ASP A 176 21.47 4.91 -0.04
N HIS A 177 20.53 4.50 0.83
CA HIS A 177 20.80 3.56 1.93
C HIS A 177 21.26 2.19 1.39
N VAL A 178 20.56 1.65 0.40
CA VAL A 178 20.93 0.36 -0.22
C VAL A 178 22.27 0.46 -0.94
N ARG A 179 22.52 1.53 -1.68
CA ARG A 179 23.80 1.75 -2.38
C ARG A 179 24.96 1.86 -1.41
N ARG A 180 24.79 2.54 -0.26
CA ARG A 180 25.84 2.63 0.79
C ARG A 180 26.12 1.28 1.46
N ARG A 181 25.10 0.46 1.72
CA ARG A 181 25.26 -0.87 2.32
C ARG A 181 25.66 -1.94 1.31
N GLY A 182 25.31 -1.77 0.04
CA GLY A 182 25.54 -2.72 -1.05
C GLY A 182 26.83 -2.53 -1.81
N GLY A 183 27.74 -1.65 -1.40
CA GLY A 183 29.03 -1.39 -2.05
C GLY A 183 29.88 -2.64 -2.18
N GLY A 184 29.46 -3.62 -2.98
CA GLY A 184 30.22 -4.81 -3.30
C GLY A 184 29.47 -6.12 -3.47
N ARG A 185 28.13 -6.19 -3.30
CA ARG A 185 27.44 -7.50 -3.47
C ARG A 185 26.15 -7.35 -4.29
N ARG A 186 26.09 -8.11 -5.40
CA ARG A 186 24.82 -8.35 -6.13
C ARG A 186 23.76 -8.83 -5.15
N CYS A 187 22.54 -8.27 -5.24
CA CYS A 187 21.40 -8.66 -4.40
C CYS A 187 21.21 -10.18 -4.44
N ARG A 188 21.36 -10.86 -3.29
CA ARG A 188 21.20 -12.33 -3.19
C ARG A 188 19.74 -12.79 -3.34
N GLY A 189 18.80 -11.90 -3.62
CA GLY A 189 17.36 -12.18 -3.76
C GLY A 189 16.85 -12.34 -5.19
N CYS A 190 17.69 -12.11 -6.20
CA CYS A 190 17.30 -12.25 -7.61
C CYS A 190 17.77 -13.63 -8.15
N ARG A 191 17.14 -14.72 -7.68
CA ARG A 191 17.16 -16.01 -8.36
C ARG A 191 15.73 -16.47 -8.58
#